data_9772938f619e70a6f591a25579e19c84
#
_entry.id   9772938f619e70a6f591a25579e19c84
#
_cell.length_a   1.000
_cell.length_b   1.000
_cell.length_c   1.000
_cell.angle_alpha   90.00
_cell.angle_beta   90.00
_cell.angle_gamma   90.00
#
_symmetry.space_group_name_H-M   'P 1'
#
loop_
_entity.id
_entity.type
_entity.pdbx_description
1 polymer ?
#
loop_
_entity_poly.entity_id
_entity_poly.type
_entity_poly.pdbx_seq_one_letter_code
_entity_poly.pdbx_strand_id
1 'polypeptide(L)'
;MAMEAIREVAAVEAEAKARKEAAALQARQQVLEAQKQARQIVEEARRQGEAQAKEKMAEAERQAAEVTRKVLEQAEQDCERQKDAARQRLDQAAQLIIEKVVKR
;
A
#
# COMPACT_ATOMS: atom_id res chain seq x y z
N MET A 1 -73.27 -13.06 -20.72
CA MET A 1 -72.59 -14.01 -19.86
C MET A 1 -71.25 -14.49 -20.44
N ALA A 2 -71.20 -14.96 -21.67
CA ALA A 2 -69.93 -15.26 -22.31
C ALA A 2 -69.03 -14.04 -22.49
N MET A 3 -69.60 -12.87 -22.74
CA MET A 3 -68.90 -11.60 -22.87
C MET A 3 -68.25 -11.14 -21.55
N GLU A 4 -68.89 -11.39 -20.41
CA GLU A 4 -68.32 -11.07 -19.10
C GLU A 4 -67.11 -11.93 -18.76
N ALA A 5 -67.18 -13.22 -19.08
CA ALA A 5 -66.05 -14.12 -18.88
C ALA A 5 -64.84 -13.72 -19.75
N ILE A 6 -65.05 -13.33 -20.97
CA ILE A 6 -64.02 -12.84 -21.89
C ILE A 6 -63.38 -11.54 -21.34
N ARG A 7 -64.23 -10.63 -20.84
CA ARG A 7 -63.73 -9.38 -20.23
C ARG A 7 -62.87 -9.63 -18.97
N GLU A 8 -63.29 -10.57 -18.15
CA GLU A 8 -62.56 -10.96 -16.96
C GLU A 8 -61.19 -11.56 -17.30
N VAL A 9 -61.18 -12.45 -18.30
CA VAL A 9 -59.96 -13.06 -18.79
C VAL A 9 -59.02 -11.98 -19.36
N ALA A 10 -59.55 -11.07 -20.18
CA ALA A 10 -58.79 -9.98 -20.76
C ALA A 10 -58.21 -9.03 -19.67
N ALA A 11 -58.99 -8.74 -18.63
CA ALA A 11 -58.53 -7.92 -17.50
C ALA A 11 -57.43 -8.61 -16.72
N VAL A 12 -57.53 -9.90 -16.46
CA VAL A 12 -56.50 -10.68 -15.77
C VAL A 12 -55.22 -10.77 -16.61
N GLU A 13 -55.34 -10.97 -17.91
CA GLU A 13 -54.19 -10.99 -18.82
C GLU A 13 -53.50 -9.65 -18.89
N ALA A 14 -54.25 -8.55 -18.95
CA ALA A 14 -53.67 -7.20 -18.93
C ALA A 14 -52.94 -6.90 -17.63
N GLU A 15 -53.52 -7.28 -16.50
CA GLU A 15 -52.90 -7.15 -15.19
C GLU A 15 -51.63 -8.00 -15.08
N ALA A 16 -51.67 -9.24 -15.53
CA ALA A 16 -50.52 -10.13 -15.55
C ALA A 16 -49.37 -9.57 -16.40
N LYS A 17 -49.70 -9.03 -17.57
CA LYS A 17 -48.76 -8.38 -18.46
C LYS A 17 -48.12 -7.15 -17.81
N ALA A 18 -48.93 -6.29 -17.17
CA ALA A 18 -48.44 -5.12 -16.47
C ALA A 18 -47.52 -5.49 -15.32
N ARG A 19 -47.84 -6.51 -14.54
CA ARG A 19 -46.98 -7.02 -13.45
C ARG A 19 -45.67 -7.56 -13.98
N LYS A 20 -45.70 -8.28 -15.08
CA LYS A 20 -44.52 -8.83 -15.74
C LYS A 20 -43.60 -7.71 -16.22
N GLU A 21 -44.14 -6.69 -16.86
CA GLU A 21 -43.39 -5.52 -17.34
C GLU A 21 -42.79 -4.73 -16.18
N ALA A 22 -43.58 -4.51 -15.12
CA ALA A 22 -43.09 -3.83 -13.91
C ALA A 22 -41.98 -4.62 -13.24
N ALA A 23 -42.11 -5.93 -13.11
CA ALA A 23 -41.06 -6.79 -12.55
C ALA A 23 -39.81 -6.78 -13.39
N ALA A 24 -39.93 -6.81 -14.72
CA ALA A 24 -38.79 -6.71 -15.63
C ALA A 24 -38.07 -5.37 -15.50
N LEU A 25 -38.81 -4.28 -15.39
CA LEU A 25 -38.25 -2.95 -15.18
C LEU A 25 -37.52 -2.86 -13.84
N GLN A 26 -38.14 -3.33 -12.77
CA GLN A 26 -37.53 -3.35 -11.44
C GLN A 26 -36.27 -4.19 -11.41
N ALA A 27 -36.28 -5.35 -12.05
CA ALA A 27 -35.11 -6.22 -12.15
C ALA A 27 -33.94 -5.49 -12.86
N ARG A 28 -34.22 -4.81 -13.97
CA ARG A 28 -33.20 -4.00 -14.69
C ARG A 28 -32.63 -2.89 -13.82
N GLN A 29 -33.51 -2.18 -13.11
CA GLN A 29 -33.08 -1.13 -12.20
C GLN A 29 -32.19 -1.66 -11.07
N GLN A 30 -32.53 -2.83 -10.51
CA GLN A 30 -31.73 -3.47 -9.49
C GLN A 30 -30.34 -3.88 -10.02
N VAL A 31 -30.29 -4.42 -11.24
CA VAL A 31 -29.02 -4.77 -11.89
C VAL A 31 -28.15 -3.52 -12.12
N LEU A 32 -28.74 -2.46 -12.64
CA LEU A 32 -28.01 -1.19 -12.88
C LEU A 32 -27.48 -0.60 -11.58
N GLU A 33 -28.28 -0.60 -10.53
CA GLU A 33 -27.86 -0.12 -9.21
C GLU A 33 -26.75 -0.98 -8.62
N ALA A 34 -26.86 -2.30 -8.74
CA ALA A 34 -25.83 -3.23 -8.30
C ALA A 34 -24.51 -3.01 -9.05
N GLN A 35 -24.58 -2.79 -10.36
CA GLN A 35 -23.40 -2.50 -11.17
C GLN A 35 -22.74 -1.18 -10.76
N LYS A 36 -23.55 -0.16 -10.47
CA LYS A 36 -23.07 1.14 -9.98
C LYS A 36 -22.37 0.99 -8.64
N GLN A 37 -22.98 0.28 -7.70
CA GLN A 37 -22.40 0.01 -6.40
C GLN A 37 -21.10 -0.78 -6.52
N ALA A 38 -21.07 -1.79 -7.38
CA ALA A 38 -19.87 -2.58 -7.63
C ALA A 38 -18.71 -1.71 -8.14
N ARG A 39 -18.98 -0.81 -9.08
CA ARG A 39 -17.97 0.13 -9.59
C ARG A 39 -17.47 1.06 -8.48
N GLN A 40 -18.36 1.53 -7.62
CA GLN A 40 -17.98 2.38 -6.48
C GLN A 40 -17.10 1.65 -5.49
N ILE A 41 -17.42 0.38 -5.20
CA ILE A 41 -16.62 -0.47 -4.31
C ILE A 41 -15.22 -0.68 -4.87
N VAL A 42 -15.12 -1.01 -6.16
CA VAL A 42 -13.82 -1.22 -6.83
C VAL A 42 -12.99 0.04 -6.83
N GLU A 43 -13.61 1.19 -7.14
CA GLU A 43 -12.90 2.49 -7.16
C GLU A 43 -12.41 2.88 -5.77
N GLU A 44 -13.23 2.69 -4.75
CA GLU A 44 -12.83 2.95 -3.37
C GLU A 44 -11.71 2.03 -2.91
N ALA A 45 -11.80 0.74 -3.23
CA ALA A 45 -10.75 -0.23 -2.92
C ALA A 45 -9.43 0.14 -3.62
N ARG A 46 -9.49 0.60 -4.87
CA ARG A 46 -8.32 1.07 -5.61
C ARG A 46 -7.69 2.29 -4.93
N ARG A 47 -8.49 3.26 -4.53
CA ARG A 47 -8.01 4.45 -3.82
C ARG A 47 -7.35 4.12 -2.50
N GLN A 48 -7.99 3.28 -1.71
CA GLN A 48 -7.45 2.83 -0.43
C GLN A 48 -6.15 2.05 -0.63
N GLY A 49 -6.10 1.17 -1.62
CA GLY A 49 -4.90 0.41 -1.96
C GLY A 49 -3.74 1.31 -2.36
N GLU A 50 -3.98 2.31 -3.19
CA GLU A 50 -2.96 3.29 -3.59
C GLU A 50 -2.46 4.12 -2.40
N ALA A 51 -3.38 4.57 -1.54
CA ALA A 51 -3.02 5.33 -0.34
C ALA A 51 -2.16 4.50 0.61
N GLN A 52 -2.54 3.24 0.84
CA GLN A 52 -1.77 2.32 1.69
C GLN A 52 -0.41 2.01 1.09
N ALA A 53 -0.32 1.82 -0.22
CA ALA A 53 0.95 1.58 -0.91
C ALA A 53 1.89 2.78 -0.75
N LYS A 54 1.39 4.00 -0.93
CA LYS A 54 2.18 5.23 -0.73
C LYS A 54 2.67 5.35 0.71
N GLU A 55 1.81 5.06 1.67
CA GLU A 55 2.18 5.11 3.09
C GLU A 55 3.26 4.08 3.43
N LYS A 56 3.12 2.86 2.93
CA LYS A 56 4.12 1.80 3.13
C LYS A 56 5.45 2.15 2.47
N MET A 57 5.42 2.72 1.27
CA MET A 57 6.65 3.16 0.60
C MET A 57 7.33 4.29 1.37
N ALA A 58 6.58 5.27 1.83
CA ALA A 58 7.12 6.36 2.64
C ALA A 58 7.74 5.86 3.94
N GLU A 59 7.09 4.90 4.61
CA GLU A 59 7.62 4.27 5.82
C GLU A 59 8.89 3.48 5.53
N ALA A 60 8.90 2.70 4.45
CA ALA A 60 10.09 1.95 4.03
C ALA A 60 11.26 2.89 3.73
N GLU A 61 11.01 4.02 3.07
CA GLU A 61 12.04 5.04 2.81
C GLU A 61 12.57 5.65 4.10
N ARG A 62 11.71 5.96 5.07
CA ARG A 62 12.12 6.45 6.37
C ARG A 62 12.99 5.44 7.12
N GLN A 63 12.58 4.19 7.12
CA GLN A 63 13.35 3.10 7.75
C GLN A 63 14.69 2.89 7.05
N ALA A 64 14.73 2.92 5.73
CA ALA A 64 15.96 2.80 4.96
C ALA A 64 16.91 3.97 5.25
N ALA A 65 16.39 5.20 5.31
CA ALA A 65 17.18 6.38 5.66
C ALA A 65 17.76 6.27 7.07
N GLU A 66 16.98 5.78 8.02
CA GLU A 66 17.45 5.58 9.41
C GLU A 66 18.54 4.51 9.49
N VAL A 67 18.37 3.40 8.79
CA VAL A 67 19.38 2.34 8.70
C VAL A 67 20.67 2.90 8.08
N THR A 68 20.55 3.63 6.98
CA THR A 68 21.70 4.27 6.32
C THR A 68 22.41 5.22 7.27
N ARG A 69 21.69 6.06 7.99
CA ARG A 69 22.26 6.99 8.97
C ARG A 69 23.06 6.24 10.04
N LYS A 70 22.49 5.17 10.59
CA LYS A 70 23.15 4.35 11.61
C LYS A 70 24.40 3.66 11.08
N VAL A 71 24.33 3.12 9.87
CA VAL A 71 25.50 2.47 9.23
C VAL A 71 26.62 3.47 9.00
N LEU A 72 26.30 4.64 8.48
CA LEU A 72 27.29 5.71 8.26
C LEU A 72 27.90 6.21 9.57
N GLU A 73 27.08 6.40 10.58
CA GLU A 73 27.55 6.82 11.91
C GLU A 73 28.49 5.76 12.51
N GLN A 74 28.14 4.49 12.41
CA GLN A 74 28.98 3.39 12.89
C GLN A 74 30.30 3.31 12.12
N ALA A 75 30.23 3.45 10.78
CA ALA A 75 31.42 3.46 9.94
C ALA A 75 32.35 4.62 10.29
N GLU A 76 31.81 5.79 10.56
CA GLU A 76 32.58 6.97 10.98
C GLU A 76 33.25 6.72 12.31
N GLN A 77 32.56 6.15 13.29
CA GLN A 77 33.14 5.78 14.57
C GLN A 77 34.25 4.73 14.42
N ASP A 78 34.05 3.74 13.58
CA ASP A 78 35.05 2.71 13.29
C ASP A 78 36.29 3.31 12.63
N CYS A 79 36.09 4.22 11.69
CA CYS A 79 37.21 4.96 11.07
C CYS A 79 38.01 5.76 12.10
N GLU A 80 37.35 6.47 13.00
CA GLU A 80 38.01 7.21 14.06
C GLU A 80 38.81 6.31 14.99
N ARG A 81 38.24 5.16 15.37
CA ARG A 81 38.96 4.17 16.17
C ARG A 81 40.21 3.62 15.48
N GLN A 82 40.09 3.33 14.17
CA GLN A 82 41.22 2.86 13.38
C GLN A 82 42.32 3.92 13.26
N LYS A 83 41.96 5.19 13.07
CA LYS A 83 42.88 6.31 13.04
C LYS A 83 43.59 6.46 14.36
N ASP A 84 42.87 6.40 15.48
CA ASP A 84 43.46 6.50 16.82
C ASP A 84 44.44 5.34 17.10
N ALA A 85 44.04 4.12 16.74
CA ALA A 85 44.90 2.95 16.86
C ALA A 85 46.18 3.10 16.01
N ALA A 86 46.03 3.60 14.78
CA ALA A 86 47.16 3.84 13.89
C ALA A 86 48.11 4.93 14.46
N ARG A 87 47.57 6.00 15.04
CA ARG A 87 48.36 7.05 15.69
C ARG A 87 49.16 6.49 16.86
N GLN A 88 48.55 5.66 17.70
CA GLN A 88 49.25 5.01 18.81
C GLN A 88 50.38 4.11 18.33
N ARG A 89 50.18 3.37 17.25
CA ARG A 89 51.24 2.54 16.65
C ARG A 89 52.36 3.38 16.08
N LEU A 90 52.01 4.51 15.47
CA LEU A 90 53.00 5.45 14.95
C LEU A 90 53.87 6.00 16.08
N ASP A 91 53.26 6.42 17.18
CA ASP A 91 53.98 6.92 18.37
C ASP A 91 54.87 5.83 18.97
N GLN A 92 54.39 4.60 19.09
CA GLN A 92 55.16 3.48 19.57
C GLN A 92 56.34 3.17 18.64
N ALA A 93 56.15 3.21 17.35
CA ALA A 93 57.21 2.97 16.36
C ALA A 93 58.28 4.09 16.43
N ALA A 94 57.85 5.33 16.54
CA ALA A 94 58.76 6.47 16.69
C ALA A 94 59.58 6.35 17.96
N GLN A 95 58.93 5.99 19.07
CA GLN A 95 59.61 5.81 20.34
C GLN A 95 60.62 4.66 20.31
N LEU A 96 60.28 3.55 19.65
CA LEU A 96 61.20 2.43 19.48
C LEU A 96 62.43 2.83 18.67
N ILE A 97 62.28 3.62 17.62
CA ILE A 97 63.36 4.13 16.79
C ILE A 97 64.29 5.03 17.64
N ILE A 98 63.70 5.95 18.41
CA ILE A 98 64.43 6.84 19.30
C ILE A 98 65.27 6.04 20.32
N GLU A 99 64.66 5.05 20.97
CA GLU A 99 65.36 4.20 21.93
C GLU A 99 66.57 3.48 21.32
N LYS A 100 66.39 2.94 20.10
CA LYS A 100 67.48 2.24 19.41
C LYS A 100 68.63 3.20 18.98
N VAL A 101 68.30 4.41 18.62
CA VAL A 101 69.30 5.41 18.25
C VAL A 101 70.03 5.92 19.47
N VAL A 102 69.34 6.15 20.58
CA VAL A 102 69.92 6.65 21.81
C VAL A 102 70.86 5.62 22.49
N LYS A 103 70.55 4.33 22.39
CA LYS A 103 71.34 3.23 22.95
C LYS A 103 72.62 2.89 22.19
N ARG A 104 72.83 3.54 21.09
CA ARG A 104 74.06 3.44 20.34
C ARG A 104 75.04 4.51 20.86
#